data_707ccc6a3d5771c7617a9fa98fecf56e
#
_entry.id   707ccc6a3d5771c7617a9fa98fecf56e
#
_cell.length_a   1.000
_cell.length_b   1.000
_cell.length_c   1.000
_cell.angle_alpha   90.00
_cell.angle_beta   90.00
_cell.angle_gamma   90.00
#
_symmetry.space_group_name_H-M   'P 1'
#
loop_
_entity.id
_entity.type
_entity.pdbx_description
1 polymer ?
#
loop_
_entity_poly.entity_id
_entity_poly.type
_entity_poly.pdbx_seq_one_letter_code
_entity_poly.pdbx_strand_id
1 'polypeptide(L)'
;MTTINPMNFRRREILAGAGVLALSAVTLPPRAAGASTLQDRRPPKADRRFTSKAVEAEIARVKAKIRDPELGWLFENCYPNTLDTTVKMGEVDGKPDAFVITGDINALWLRDSSAQLQTYVHLTPQDTDLRRLFCGLIQRQARCILIDPYANAYMEDPNARSSLPAISDKTQMKPGVAERKWEIDSLCYTMRLAHSYWTATKDKTPFDALWAKGAALAVATLREQQRKDGPGPYQFQRVDKSPTETLMFGGFGAPTRKVGLIHSGFRPSDDACLYPFLIPSNLFAVSALRMLAQVHNEARGDAAAAQDCAALAAEVETALRAYGQMDDGQGGKVWAFEVDGYGNAIFMDDANVPSLSGLPLLGAADRRDPLWQRTAALAWSQRNPYFFSGSAAQGIGGPHVGMDMIWPMSIITRALNSDDDATIRQCLTWLKGSHGGTGFMHESFHKDNPANYTRPWFSWANGLFGDLILDLERRKPHLLR
;
A
#
# COMPACT_ATOMS: atom_id res chain seq x y z
N MET A 1 -44.52 29.16 21.80
CA MET A 1 -44.76 29.86 20.53
C MET A 1 -43.74 30.97 20.41
N THR A 2 -42.66 30.74 19.72
CA THR A 2 -41.64 31.73 19.44
C THR A 2 -41.25 31.59 17.97
N THR A 3 -41.66 32.59 17.19
CA THR A 3 -41.53 32.67 15.72
C THR A 3 -40.09 32.91 15.32
N ILE A 4 -39.57 32.05 14.44
CA ILE A 4 -38.26 32.22 13.80
C ILE A 4 -38.46 33.00 12.51
N ASN A 5 -37.74 34.10 12.37
CA ASN A 5 -37.74 35.02 11.25
C ASN A 5 -36.77 34.54 10.16
N PRO A 6 -37.11 34.50 8.85
CA PRO A 6 -36.19 34.09 7.80
C PRO A 6 -35.28 35.22 7.37
N MET A 7 -33.95 34.94 7.33
CA MET A 7 -32.96 35.87 6.78
C MET A 7 -33.07 35.99 5.26
N ASN A 8 -33.31 37.18 4.80
CA ASN A 8 -33.28 37.60 3.39
C ASN A 8 -31.85 37.74 2.89
N PHE A 9 -31.44 36.90 1.90
CA PHE A 9 -30.25 37.15 1.12
C PHE A 9 -30.52 38.19 0.02
N ARG A 10 -29.94 39.37 0.11
CA ARG A 10 -29.94 40.39 -0.96
C ARG A 10 -28.91 39.99 -2.05
N ARG A 11 -29.39 39.84 -3.30
CA ARG A 11 -28.59 39.83 -4.52
C ARG A 11 -27.90 41.21 -4.66
N ARG A 12 -26.58 41.20 -4.84
CA ARG A 12 -25.84 42.38 -5.32
C ARG A 12 -25.69 42.25 -6.84
N GLU A 13 -26.29 43.20 -7.54
CA GLU A 13 -26.12 43.46 -8.97
C GLU A 13 -24.70 44.01 -9.20
N ILE A 14 -23.98 43.42 -10.17
CA ILE A 14 -22.71 43.97 -10.66
C ILE A 14 -23.03 44.60 -12.03
N LEU A 15 -22.90 45.92 -12.09
CA LEU A 15 -23.00 46.71 -13.30
C LEU A 15 -21.86 46.41 -14.28
N ALA A 16 -22.22 46.18 -15.52
CA ALA A 16 -21.31 46.03 -16.65
C ALA A 16 -20.71 47.39 -17.04
N GLY A 17 -19.41 47.53 -16.91
CA GLY A 17 -18.61 48.58 -17.50
C GLY A 17 -17.85 48.07 -18.72
N ALA A 18 -18.27 48.44 -19.92
CA ALA A 18 -17.56 48.13 -21.15
C ALA A 18 -16.34 49.04 -21.29
N GLY A 19 -15.15 48.48 -21.02
CA GLY A 19 -13.86 49.11 -21.34
C GLY A 19 -13.17 48.28 -22.45
N VAL A 20 -13.09 48.88 -23.64
CA VAL A 20 -12.30 48.31 -24.76
C VAL A 20 -10.81 48.43 -24.42
N LEU A 21 -10.17 47.36 -24.04
CA LEU A 21 -8.73 47.23 -23.92
C LEU A 21 -8.18 46.53 -25.17
N ALA A 22 -7.40 47.26 -25.97
CA ALA A 22 -6.65 46.75 -27.09
C ALA A 22 -5.66 45.68 -26.60
N LEU A 23 -5.85 44.41 -26.98
CA LEU A 23 -4.88 43.35 -26.77
C LEU A 23 -3.70 43.55 -27.73
N SER A 24 -2.61 44.08 -27.23
CA SER A 24 -1.30 43.93 -27.85
C SER A 24 -0.86 42.47 -27.64
N ALA A 25 -0.86 41.66 -28.71
CA ALA A 25 -0.31 40.34 -28.70
C ALA A 25 1.21 40.42 -28.51
N VAL A 26 1.67 40.25 -27.28
CA VAL A 26 3.08 39.99 -26.99
C VAL A 26 3.32 38.52 -27.35
N THR A 27 3.87 38.29 -28.54
CA THR A 27 4.42 36.98 -28.92
C THR A 27 5.67 36.72 -28.08
N LEU A 28 5.49 35.96 -27.01
CA LEU A 28 6.63 35.37 -26.29
C LEU A 28 7.34 34.41 -27.26
N PRO A 29 8.69 34.51 -27.39
CA PRO A 29 9.40 33.53 -28.19
C PRO A 29 9.19 32.12 -27.59
N PRO A 30 9.17 31.07 -28.43
CA PRO A 30 9.07 29.72 -27.93
C PRO A 30 10.28 29.49 -27.01
N ARG A 31 10.01 29.25 -25.73
CA ARG A 31 11.04 28.88 -24.76
C ARG A 31 11.62 27.56 -25.28
N ALA A 32 12.83 27.63 -25.82
CA ALA A 32 13.59 26.44 -26.17
C ALA A 32 13.59 25.55 -24.93
N ALA A 33 13.05 24.37 -25.07
CA ALA A 33 13.18 23.34 -24.06
C ALA A 33 14.68 22.98 -24.02
N GLY A 34 15.42 23.71 -23.20
CA GLY A 34 16.78 23.33 -22.85
C GLY A 34 16.65 21.92 -22.26
N ALA A 35 17.41 20.97 -22.80
CA ALA A 35 17.54 19.65 -22.23
C ALA A 35 17.93 19.83 -20.76
N SER A 36 16.96 19.70 -19.87
CA SER A 36 17.17 19.68 -18.43
C SER A 36 18.12 18.51 -18.20
N THR A 37 19.35 18.78 -17.79
CA THR A 37 20.28 17.74 -17.37
C THR A 37 19.60 17.02 -16.20
N LEU A 38 19.26 15.75 -16.38
CA LEU A 38 18.65 14.90 -15.36
C LEU A 38 19.67 14.77 -14.22
N GLN A 39 19.44 15.51 -13.14
CA GLN A 39 20.33 15.50 -11.96
C GLN A 39 20.03 14.27 -11.11
N ASP A 40 21.08 13.63 -10.61
CA ASP A 40 20.95 12.58 -9.59
C ASP A 40 20.18 13.13 -8.36
N ARG A 41 19.14 12.43 -7.95
CA ARG A 41 18.27 12.78 -6.80
C ARG A 41 18.55 11.89 -5.59
N ARG A 42 19.40 10.91 -5.72
CA ARG A 42 19.81 10.05 -4.61
C ARG A 42 20.65 10.85 -3.61
N PRO A 43 20.58 10.55 -2.32
CA PRO A 43 21.50 11.11 -1.34
C PRO A 43 22.97 10.84 -1.73
N PRO A 44 23.90 11.71 -1.38
CA PRO A 44 25.33 11.40 -1.47
C PRO A 44 25.65 10.05 -0.81
N LYS A 45 26.61 9.31 -1.35
CA LYS A 45 26.92 7.94 -0.86
C LYS A 45 27.16 7.87 0.65
N ALA A 46 27.79 8.91 1.22
CA ALA A 46 28.08 8.98 2.65
C ALA A 46 26.79 9.15 3.52
N ASP A 47 25.72 9.67 2.95
CA ASP A 47 24.47 9.97 3.66
C ASP A 47 23.41 8.86 3.47
N ARG A 48 23.70 7.86 2.63
CA ARG A 48 22.80 6.72 2.42
C ARG A 48 22.72 5.86 3.67
N ARG A 49 21.52 5.53 4.08
CA ARG A 49 21.24 4.75 5.29
C ARG A 49 21.72 3.30 5.18
N PHE A 50 21.59 2.73 4.01
CA PHE A 50 22.00 1.35 3.71
C PHE A 50 22.47 1.26 2.26
N THR A 51 23.55 0.52 2.00
CA THR A 51 24.07 0.28 0.65
C THR A 51 24.27 -1.20 0.42
N SER A 52 23.72 -1.71 -0.68
CA SER A 52 23.88 -3.09 -1.13
C SER A 52 24.65 -3.12 -2.45
N LYS A 53 25.72 -3.90 -2.50
CA LYS A 53 26.47 -4.10 -3.75
C LYS A 53 25.63 -4.78 -4.82
N ALA A 54 24.76 -5.71 -4.43
CA ALA A 54 23.88 -6.39 -5.37
C ALA A 54 22.84 -5.43 -5.98
N VAL A 55 22.27 -4.53 -5.17
CA VAL A 55 21.32 -3.52 -5.66
C VAL A 55 21.99 -2.51 -6.59
N GLU A 56 23.20 -2.02 -6.27
CA GLU A 56 23.92 -1.12 -7.15
C GLU A 56 24.30 -1.79 -8.48
N ALA A 57 24.70 -3.06 -8.46
CA ALA A 57 24.95 -3.84 -9.67
C ALA A 57 23.70 -4.04 -10.52
N GLU A 58 22.55 -4.30 -9.86
CA GLU A 58 21.25 -4.44 -10.52
C GLU A 58 20.80 -3.14 -11.18
N ILE A 59 20.97 -2.00 -10.50
CA ILE A 59 20.70 -0.67 -11.08
C ILE A 59 21.52 -0.46 -12.35
N ALA A 60 22.83 -0.70 -12.30
CA ALA A 60 23.71 -0.51 -13.45
C ALA A 60 23.32 -1.44 -14.61
N ARG A 61 23.03 -2.71 -14.31
CA ARG A 61 22.63 -3.74 -15.29
C ARG A 61 21.34 -3.39 -16.02
N VAL A 62 20.32 -2.96 -15.27
CA VAL A 62 18.98 -2.67 -15.82
C VAL A 62 18.99 -1.33 -16.56
N LYS A 63 19.60 -0.30 -15.97
CA LYS A 63 19.71 1.03 -16.58
C LYS A 63 20.39 0.97 -17.96
N ALA A 64 21.42 0.12 -18.13
CA ALA A 64 22.11 -0.07 -19.42
C ALA A 64 21.20 -0.62 -20.53
N LYS A 65 20.04 -1.20 -20.20
CA LYS A 65 19.05 -1.73 -21.14
C LYS A 65 17.91 -0.77 -21.46
N ILE A 66 17.78 0.31 -20.69
CA ILE A 66 16.73 1.32 -20.86
C ILE A 66 17.24 2.38 -21.82
N ARG A 67 16.58 2.55 -22.99
CA ARG A 67 16.94 3.58 -23.99
C ARG A 67 16.42 4.97 -23.65
N ASP A 68 15.24 5.04 -22.99
CA ASP A 68 14.65 6.31 -22.57
C ASP A 68 15.44 6.86 -21.37
N PRO A 69 16.16 7.99 -21.52
CA PRO A 69 17.03 8.51 -20.46
C PRO A 69 16.25 8.95 -19.21
N GLU A 70 15.01 9.44 -19.37
CA GLU A 70 14.17 9.85 -18.26
C GLU A 70 13.66 8.64 -17.47
N LEU A 71 13.25 7.58 -18.16
CA LEU A 71 12.84 6.32 -17.52
C LEU A 71 14.02 5.67 -16.76
N GLY A 72 15.23 5.69 -17.36
CA GLY A 72 16.45 5.21 -16.71
C GLY A 72 16.83 6.02 -15.48
N TRP A 73 16.66 7.32 -15.52
CA TRP A 73 16.88 8.22 -14.40
C TRP A 73 15.87 8.00 -13.27
N LEU A 74 14.58 7.87 -13.60
CA LEU A 74 13.54 7.54 -12.62
C LEU A 74 13.82 6.20 -11.94
N PHE A 75 14.21 5.18 -12.70
CA PHE A 75 14.54 3.87 -12.12
C PHE A 75 15.73 3.97 -11.15
N GLU A 76 16.80 4.68 -11.52
CA GLU A 76 17.99 4.86 -10.69
C GLU A 76 17.70 5.59 -9.38
N ASN A 77 16.75 6.54 -9.38
CA ASN A 77 16.33 7.25 -8.18
C ASN A 77 15.33 6.43 -7.34
N CYS A 78 14.32 5.86 -7.97
CA CYS A 78 13.21 5.19 -7.28
C CYS A 78 13.62 3.84 -6.68
N TYR A 79 14.29 2.99 -7.47
CA TYR A 79 14.56 1.61 -7.04
C TYR A 79 15.35 1.52 -5.73
N PRO A 80 16.42 2.27 -5.47
CA PRO A 80 17.16 2.20 -4.21
C PRO A 80 16.59 3.10 -3.09
N ASN A 81 15.54 3.87 -3.33
CA ASN A 81 15.06 4.91 -2.43
C ASN A 81 14.83 4.43 -0.98
N THR A 82 14.24 3.26 -0.80
CA THR A 82 14.04 2.66 0.54
C THR A 82 15.37 2.45 1.26
N LEU A 83 16.35 1.84 0.59
CA LEU A 83 17.66 1.58 1.21
C LEU A 83 18.41 2.87 1.50
N ASP A 84 18.37 3.80 0.56
CA ASP A 84 19.08 5.08 0.69
C ASP A 84 18.56 5.93 1.87
N THR A 85 17.25 5.84 2.21
CA THR A 85 16.61 6.87 3.06
C THR A 85 15.89 6.36 4.30
N THR A 86 15.44 5.10 4.35
CA THR A 86 14.49 4.65 5.38
C THR A 86 15.03 3.62 6.37
N VAL A 87 16.14 2.95 6.04
CA VAL A 87 16.67 1.82 6.81
C VAL A 87 17.53 2.30 7.97
N LYS A 88 17.27 1.74 9.17
CA LYS A 88 18.14 1.84 10.33
C LYS A 88 18.50 0.45 10.82
N MET A 89 19.77 0.09 10.76
CA MET A 89 20.28 -1.20 11.24
C MET A 89 20.68 -1.11 12.71
N GLY A 90 20.42 -2.18 13.44
CA GLY A 90 20.78 -2.33 14.85
C GLY A 90 20.95 -3.79 15.24
N GLU A 91 21.00 -4.02 16.54
CA GLU A 91 21.02 -5.35 17.17
C GLU A 91 20.16 -5.35 18.43
N VAL A 92 19.46 -6.46 18.66
CA VAL A 92 18.72 -6.72 19.88
C VAL A 92 19.06 -8.15 20.34
N ASP A 93 19.55 -8.30 21.57
CA ASP A 93 19.97 -9.58 22.15
C ASP A 93 20.98 -10.36 21.26
N GLY A 94 21.94 -9.64 20.65
CA GLY A 94 22.96 -10.21 19.77
C GLY A 94 22.44 -10.67 18.40
N LYS A 95 21.20 -10.34 18.03
CA LYS A 95 20.60 -10.65 16.72
C LYS A 95 20.41 -9.39 15.89
N PRO A 96 20.45 -9.50 14.56
CA PRO A 96 20.13 -8.39 13.68
C PRO A 96 18.77 -7.79 14.00
N ASP A 97 18.70 -6.47 13.96
CA ASP A 97 17.50 -5.67 14.05
C ASP A 97 17.49 -4.64 12.94
N ALA A 98 16.32 -4.40 12.34
CA ALA A 98 16.16 -3.37 11.33
C ALA A 98 14.86 -2.62 11.55
N PHE A 99 14.97 -1.30 11.65
CA PHE A 99 13.83 -0.39 11.72
C PHE A 99 13.73 0.34 10.38
N VAL A 100 12.65 0.09 9.64
CA VAL A 100 12.40 0.66 8.31
C VAL A 100 11.23 1.62 8.43
N ILE A 101 11.52 2.92 8.29
CA ILE A 101 10.50 3.97 8.42
C ILE A 101 9.64 4.08 7.14
N THR A 102 8.45 4.61 7.30
CA THR A 102 7.52 4.82 6.19
C THR A 102 7.80 6.16 5.52
N GLY A 103 8.62 6.11 4.50
CA GLY A 103 8.99 7.30 3.74
C GLY A 103 9.64 8.36 4.62
N ASP A 104 8.98 9.52 4.72
CA ASP A 104 9.40 10.69 5.52
C ASP A 104 8.84 10.70 6.96
N ILE A 105 8.05 9.67 7.34
CA ILE A 105 7.47 9.54 8.68
C ILE A 105 8.35 8.64 9.55
N ASN A 106 8.82 9.13 10.68
CA ASN A 106 9.73 8.39 11.57
C ASN A 106 8.99 7.35 12.44
N ALA A 107 8.27 6.45 11.78
CA ALA A 107 7.62 5.28 12.39
C ALA A 107 7.64 4.12 11.40
N LEU A 108 7.55 2.88 11.91
CA LEU A 108 7.54 1.66 11.13
C LEU A 108 6.10 1.16 11.00
N TRP A 109 5.50 1.26 9.81
CA TRP A 109 4.29 0.53 9.47
C TRP A 109 4.65 -0.90 9.07
N LEU A 110 3.88 -1.89 9.54
CA LEU A 110 4.10 -3.30 9.18
C LEU A 110 3.92 -3.52 7.68
N ARG A 111 2.90 -2.94 7.08
CA ARG A 111 2.65 -2.96 5.64
C ARG A 111 3.80 -2.36 4.86
N ASP A 112 4.10 -1.08 5.12
CA ASP A 112 5.07 -0.31 4.35
C ASP A 112 6.47 -0.89 4.43
N SER A 113 6.95 -1.20 5.64
CA SER A 113 8.28 -1.79 5.83
C SER A 113 8.47 -3.11 5.09
N SER A 114 7.39 -3.92 5.00
CA SER A 114 7.39 -5.17 4.23
C SER A 114 7.38 -4.90 2.72
N ALA A 115 6.46 -4.04 2.26
CA ALA A 115 6.29 -3.74 0.84
C ALA A 115 7.53 -3.04 0.25
N GLN A 116 8.13 -2.11 1.00
CA GLN A 116 9.34 -1.38 0.63
C GLN A 116 10.55 -2.29 0.42
N LEU A 117 10.71 -3.35 1.23
CA LEU A 117 11.81 -4.29 1.09
C LEU A 117 11.52 -5.42 0.08
N GLN A 118 10.26 -5.70 -0.24
CA GLN A 118 9.87 -6.81 -1.11
C GLN A 118 10.62 -6.79 -2.44
N THR A 119 10.87 -5.60 -3.00
CA THR A 119 11.56 -5.41 -4.27
C THR A 119 12.98 -5.97 -4.30
N TYR A 120 13.65 -6.11 -3.14
CA TYR A 120 15.05 -6.56 -3.07
C TYR A 120 15.19 -8.05 -2.69
N VAL A 121 14.09 -8.75 -2.40
CA VAL A 121 14.14 -10.12 -1.87
C VAL A 121 14.91 -11.07 -2.78
N HIS A 122 14.82 -10.90 -4.11
CA HIS A 122 15.49 -11.73 -5.10
C HIS A 122 17.02 -11.60 -5.10
N LEU A 123 17.55 -10.52 -4.50
CA LEU A 123 18.99 -10.28 -4.35
C LEU A 123 19.58 -10.83 -3.04
N THR A 124 18.73 -11.21 -2.09
CA THR A 124 19.19 -11.73 -0.78
C THR A 124 20.07 -13.00 -0.86
N PRO A 125 19.92 -13.92 -1.85
CA PRO A 125 20.81 -15.08 -1.94
C PRO A 125 22.28 -14.72 -2.17
N GLN A 126 22.56 -13.59 -2.80
CA GLN A 126 23.91 -13.17 -3.20
C GLN A 126 24.48 -12.00 -2.39
N ASP A 127 23.71 -11.45 -1.41
CA ASP A 127 24.11 -10.30 -0.61
C ASP A 127 23.85 -10.58 0.87
N THR A 128 24.95 -10.71 1.65
CA THR A 128 24.88 -10.99 3.08
C THR A 128 24.34 -9.83 3.90
N ASP A 129 24.59 -8.58 3.46
CA ASP A 129 24.08 -7.39 4.14
C ASP A 129 22.57 -7.26 3.95
N LEU A 130 22.07 -7.54 2.73
CA LEU A 130 20.63 -7.64 2.51
C LEU A 130 20.00 -8.77 3.34
N ARG A 131 20.62 -9.95 3.44
CA ARG A 131 20.12 -11.01 4.32
C ARG A 131 20.01 -10.54 5.76
N ARG A 132 21.03 -9.85 6.26
CA ARG A 132 21.04 -9.30 7.63
C ARG A 132 19.90 -8.29 7.82
N LEU A 133 19.66 -7.42 6.83
CA LEU A 133 18.55 -6.46 6.84
C LEU A 133 17.19 -7.18 6.91
N PHE A 134 16.95 -8.18 6.06
CA PHE A 134 15.70 -8.95 6.06
C PHE A 134 15.49 -9.71 7.36
N CYS A 135 16.52 -10.41 7.87
CA CYS A 135 16.45 -11.07 9.17
C CYS A 135 16.09 -10.08 10.27
N GLY A 136 16.75 -8.91 10.28
CA GLY A 136 16.50 -7.84 11.24
C GLY A 136 15.07 -7.33 11.20
N LEU A 137 14.52 -7.09 10.00
CA LEU A 137 13.14 -6.62 9.86
C LEU A 137 12.11 -7.69 10.26
N ILE A 138 12.28 -8.95 9.85
CA ILE A 138 11.40 -10.06 10.24
C ILE A 138 11.34 -10.20 11.77
N GLN A 139 12.49 -10.11 12.44
CA GLN A 139 12.57 -10.16 13.90
C GLN A 139 11.96 -8.90 14.55
N ARG A 140 12.17 -7.72 14.00
CA ARG A 140 11.56 -6.47 14.47
C ARG A 140 10.03 -6.54 14.38
N GLN A 141 9.49 -6.97 13.25
CA GLN A 141 8.05 -7.10 13.05
C GLN A 141 7.41 -8.09 14.04
N ALA A 142 8.07 -9.20 14.34
CA ALA A 142 7.61 -10.13 15.36
C ALA A 142 7.53 -9.47 16.75
N ARG A 143 8.56 -8.67 17.15
CA ARG A 143 8.52 -7.89 18.41
C ARG A 143 7.40 -6.85 18.39
N CYS A 144 7.18 -6.15 17.29
CA CYS A 144 6.11 -5.19 17.14
C CYS A 144 4.73 -5.83 17.36
N ILE A 145 4.46 -6.97 16.72
CA ILE A 145 3.21 -7.73 16.89
C ILE A 145 3.02 -8.16 18.35
N LEU A 146 4.09 -8.56 19.05
CA LEU A 146 4.04 -8.94 20.47
C LEU A 146 3.76 -7.75 21.39
N ILE A 147 4.08 -6.51 21.01
CA ILE A 147 3.66 -5.31 21.73
C ILE A 147 2.15 -5.12 21.59
N ASP A 148 1.63 -5.05 20.37
CA ASP A 148 0.21 -4.90 20.10
C ASP A 148 -0.16 -5.38 18.69
N PRO A 149 -0.83 -6.51 18.50
CA PRO A 149 -1.18 -7.03 17.17
C PRO A 149 -2.25 -6.20 16.44
N TYR A 150 -2.89 -5.26 17.12
CA TYR A 150 -3.88 -4.34 16.56
C TYR A 150 -3.28 -3.03 16.02
N ALA A 151 -2.00 -2.78 16.30
CA ALA A 151 -1.32 -1.59 15.81
C ALA A 151 -0.81 -1.81 14.38
N ASN A 152 -0.93 -0.77 13.55
CA ASN A 152 -0.37 -0.73 12.20
C ASN A 152 1.04 -0.14 12.19
N ALA A 153 1.37 0.79 13.14
CA ALA A 153 2.65 1.49 13.16
C ALA A 153 3.32 1.49 14.55
N TYR A 154 4.65 1.51 14.56
CA TYR A 154 5.46 1.38 15.77
C TYR A 154 6.60 2.38 15.82
N MET A 155 6.99 2.72 17.06
CA MET A 155 8.16 3.52 17.38
C MET A 155 9.44 2.68 17.31
N GLU A 156 10.59 3.34 17.10
CA GLU A 156 11.90 2.68 17.16
C GLU A 156 12.20 2.15 18.56
N ASP A 157 11.98 3.00 19.58
CA ASP A 157 12.08 2.61 20.99
C ASP A 157 10.76 1.99 21.46
N PRO A 158 10.76 0.71 21.91
CA PRO A 158 9.55 0.02 22.37
C PRO A 158 8.93 0.61 23.64
N ASN A 159 9.63 1.52 24.32
CA ASN A 159 9.16 2.20 25.52
C ASN A 159 8.67 3.63 25.24
N ALA A 160 8.92 4.16 24.04
CA ALA A 160 8.53 5.52 23.68
C ALA A 160 7.00 5.66 23.53
N ARG A 161 6.50 6.84 23.84
CA ARG A 161 5.15 7.25 23.42
C ARG A 161 5.17 7.65 21.94
N SER A 162 4.02 7.56 21.26
CA SER A 162 3.88 8.01 19.89
C SER A 162 4.38 9.45 19.71
N SER A 163 5.22 9.64 18.67
CA SER A 163 5.69 10.97 18.24
C SER A 163 4.87 11.50 17.04
N LEU A 164 3.88 10.77 16.57
CA LEU A 164 2.96 11.26 15.55
C LEU A 164 2.17 12.44 16.13
N PRO A 165 1.70 13.39 15.29
CA PRO A 165 0.95 14.54 15.77
C PRO A 165 -0.12 14.12 16.76
N ALA A 166 -0.18 14.82 17.90
CA ALA A 166 -1.10 14.52 18.99
C ALA A 166 -2.53 14.51 18.45
N ILE A 167 -3.02 13.31 18.21
CA ILE A 167 -4.35 13.04 17.74
C ILE A 167 -5.09 12.53 18.97
N SER A 168 -6.29 12.97 19.18
CA SER A 168 -7.13 12.54 20.29
C SER A 168 -7.75 11.16 20.01
N ASP A 169 -6.90 10.19 19.66
CA ASP A 169 -7.33 8.82 19.39
C ASP A 169 -7.83 8.16 20.67
N LYS A 170 -9.09 7.75 20.64
CA LYS A 170 -9.73 6.97 21.70
C LYS A 170 -9.49 5.48 21.41
N THR A 171 -8.36 4.98 21.86
CA THR A 171 -7.94 3.58 21.76
C THR A 171 -6.94 3.27 22.87
N GLN A 172 -6.65 1.98 23.12
CA GLN A 172 -5.69 1.56 24.14
C GLN A 172 -4.26 1.62 23.62
N MET A 173 -3.70 2.83 23.50
CA MET A 173 -2.30 3.01 23.08
C MET A 173 -1.34 2.41 24.09
N LYS A 174 -0.39 1.61 23.61
CA LYS A 174 0.72 1.04 24.42
C LYS A 174 2.02 1.79 24.11
N PRO A 175 3.03 1.79 25.05
CA PRO A 175 4.39 2.18 24.71
C PRO A 175 4.90 1.38 23.49
N GLY A 176 5.72 2.00 22.65
CA GLY A 176 6.23 1.40 21.44
C GLY A 176 5.25 1.43 20.24
N VAL A 177 3.98 1.78 20.45
CA VAL A 177 2.99 1.94 19.37
C VAL A 177 3.01 3.38 18.88
N ALA A 178 3.13 3.58 17.57
CA ALA A 178 3.03 4.89 16.92
C ALA A 178 1.57 5.20 16.53
N GLU A 179 0.86 4.24 15.92
CA GLU A 179 -0.55 4.32 15.58
C GLU A 179 -1.23 2.97 15.78
N ARG A 180 -2.50 2.99 16.25
CA ARG A 180 -3.23 1.76 16.59
C ARG A 180 -4.49 1.60 15.73
N LYS A 181 -4.33 1.66 14.42
CA LYS A 181 -5.38 1.31 13.46
C LYS A 181 -5.33 -0.18 13.14
N TRP A 182 -6.46 -0.87 13.33
CA TRP A 182 -6.57 -2.29 13.00
C TRP A 182 -6.80 -2.48 11.50
N GLU A 183 -5.82 -3.07 10.85
CA GLU A 183 -5.79 -3.41 9.43
C GLU A 183 -5.40 -4.88 9.28
N ILE A 184 -6.20 -5.67 8.58
CA ILE A 184 -5.89 -7.09 8.31
C ILE A 184 -4.54 -7.21 7.60
N ASP A 185 -4.30 -6.37 6.63
CA ASP A 185 -3.12 -6.43 5.76
C ASP A 185 -1.82 -6.13 6.49
N SER A 186 -1.84 -5.34 7.55
CA SER A 186 -0.65 -5.07 8.38
C SER A 186 -0.01 -6.37 8.86
N LEU A 187 -0.78 -7.33 9.38
CA LEU A 187 -0.27 -8.65 9.77
C LEU A 187 0.09 -9.53 8.55
N CYS A 188 -0.72 -9.48 7.50
CA CYS A 188 -0.52 -10.30 6.29
C CYS A 188 0.79 -9.95 5.55
N TYR A 189 1.17 -8.67 5.52
CA TYR A 189 2.43 -8.24 4.91
C TYR A 189 3.66 -8.82 5.62
N THR A 190 3.63 -8.96 6.93
CA THR A 190 4.73 -9.61 7.68
C THR A 190 4.86 -11.09 7.34
N MET A 191 3.74 -11.78 7.14
CA MET A 191 3.71 -13.19 6.72
C MET A 191 4.27 -13.35 5.30
N ARG A 192 3.87 -12.45 4.38
CA ARG A 192 4.35 -12.43 2.99
C ARG A 192 5.85 -12.17 2.93
N LEU A 193 6.37 -11.19 3.68
CA LEU A 193 7.81 -10.88 3.71
C LEU A 193 8.61 -12.09 4.21
N ALA A 194 8.17 -12.71 5.32
CA ALA A 194 8.80 -13.90 5.89
C ALA A 194 8.84 -15.05 4.89
N HIS A 195 7.72 -15.32 4.21
CA HIS A 195 7.62 -16.35 3.17
C HIS A 195 8.53 -16.05 1.96
N SER A 196 8.53 -14.80 1.47
CA SER A 196 9.36 -14.38 0.33
C SER A 196 10.84 -14.56 0.64
N TYR A 197 11.27 -14.15 1.84
CA TYR A 197 12.63 -14.36 2.32
C TYR A 197 13.00 -15.85 2.41
N TRP A 198 12.13 -16.66 3.04
CA TRP A 198 12.31 -18.12 3.11
C TRP A 198 12.43 -18.76 1.73
N THR A 199 11.54 -18.38 0.83
CA THR A 199 11.51 -18.95 -0.53
C THR A 199 12.80 -18.63 -1.28
N ALA A 200 13.31 -17.40 -1.16
CA ALA A 200 14.52 -16.95 -1.85
C ALA A 200 15.79 -17.56 -1.25
N THR A 201 15.90 -17.66 0.08
CA THR A 201 17.19 -17.96 0.75
C THR A 201 17.28 -19.35 1.36
N LYS A 202 16.16 -19.96 1.74
CA LYS A 202 16.06 -21.15 2.60
C LYS A 202 16.76 -20.98 3.97
N ASP A 203 17.04 -19.74 4.36
CA ASP A 203 17.65 -19.40 5.64
C ASP A 203 16.61 -19.44 6.77
N LYS A 204 16.85 -20.29 7.77
CA LYS A 204 15.97 -20.50 8.94
C LYS A 204 16.22 -19.52 10.07
N THR A 205 17.29 -18.74 9.98
CA THR A 205 17.78 -17.88 11.07
C THR A 205 16.71 -16.98 11.70
N PRO A 206 15.85 -16.26 10.93
CA PRO A 206 14.87 -15.37 11.53
C PRO A 206 13.64 -16.09 12.11
N PHE A 207 13.46 -17.40 11.87
CA PHE A 207 12.25 -18.14 12.25
C PHE A 207 12.39 -18.86 13.60
N ASP A 208 12.85 -18.16 14.61
CA ASP A 208 13.08 -18.66 15.95
C ASP A 208 11.79 -18.69 16.83
N ALA A 209 11.96 -18.94 18.12
CA ALA A 209 10.85 -19.01 19.08
C ALA A 209 10.13 -17.67 19.27
N LEU A 210 10.85 -16.53 19.16
CA LEU A 210 10.25 -15.20 19.26
C LEU A 210 9.37 -14.93 18.04
N TRP A 211 9.90 -15.18 16.84
CA TRP A 211 9.13 -15.05 15.61
C TRP A 211 7.88 -15.93 15.64
N ALA A 212 8.00 -17.19 16.10
CA ALA A 212 6.84 -18.09 16.19
C ALA A 212 5.75 -17.58 17.13
N LYS A 213 6.11 -16.96 18.26
CA LYS A 213 5.13 -16.32 19.17
C LYS A 213 4.40 -15.16 18.47
N GLY A 214 5.14 -14.30 17.75
CA GLY A 214 4.55 -13.21 16.97
C GLY A 214 3.61 -13.72 15.88
N ALA A 215 4.01 -14.75 15.13
CA ALA A 215 3.20 -15.38 14.10
C ALA A 215 1.92 -16.02 14.68
N ALA A 216 2.04 -16.74 15.79
CA ALA A 216 0.88 -17.33 16.47
C ALA A 216 -0.10 -16.27 16.98
N LEU A 217 0.39 -15.15 17.53
CA LEU A 217 -0.43 -14.03 17.96
C LEU A 217 -1.13 -13.36 16.78
N ALA A 218 -0.45 -13.19 15.65
CA ALA A 218 -1.05 -12.67 14.43
C ALA A 218 -2.23 -13.55 13.94
N VAL A 219 -2.05 -14.88 13.89
CA VAL A 219 -3.11 -15.81 13.52
C VAL A 219 -4.29 -15.77 14.52
N ALA A 220 -3.99 -15.72 15.81
CA ALA A 220 -5.01 -15.61 16.86
C ALA A 220 -5.81 -14.32 16.72
N THR A 221 -5.17 -13.19 16.41
CA THR A 221 -5.84 -11.89 16.21
C THR A 221 -6.73 -11.89 14.97
N LEU A 222 -6.29 -12.48 13.84
CA LEU A 222 -7.14 -12.66 12.66
C LEU A 222 -8.39 -13.49 13.00
N ARG A 223 -8.22 -14.56 13.79
CA ARG A 223 -9.31 -15.43 14.23
C ARG A 223 -10.26 -14.70 15.18
N GLU A 224 -9.75 -13.93 16.13
CA GLU A 224 -10.55 -13.11 17.04
C GLU A 224 -11.39 -12.08 16.25
N GLN A 225 -10.83 -11.50 15.20
CA GLN A 225 -11.53 -10.53 14.36
C GLN A 225 -12.49 -11.15 13.33
N GLN A 226 -12.68 -12.46 13.32
CA GLN A 226 -13.90 -13.05 12.75
C GLN A 226 -15.14 -12.75 13.60
N ARG A 227 -14.95 -12.30 14.84
CA ARG A 227 -15.99 -11.85 15.78
C ARG A 227 -17.10 -12.86 15.99
N LYS A 228 -16.78 -14.15 16.04
CA LYS A 228 -17.76 -15.24 16.26
C LYS A 228 -18.44 -15.13 17.61
N ASP A 229 -17.68 -14.75 18.64
CA ASP A 229 -18.13 -14.71 20.04
C ASP A 229 -18.47 -13.30 20.55
N GLY A 230 -18.19 -12.27 19.78
CA GLY A 230 -18.44 -10.86 20.15
C GLY A 230 -17.64 -9.87 19.32
N PRO A 231 -17.72 -8.56 19.64
CA PRO A 231 -17.04 -7.52 18.87
C PRO A 231 -15.50 -7.52 19.03
N GLY A 232 -14.95 -8.33 19.95
CA GLY A 232 -13.54 -8.32 20.30
C GLY A 232 -13.14 -7.12 21.17
N PRO A 233 -11.84 -7.03 21.56
CA PRO A 233 -11.36 -5.98 22.47
C PRO A 233 -10.97 -4.69 21.74
N TYR A 234 -10.95 -4.67 20.40
CA TYR A 234 -10.49 -3.54 19.63
C TYR A 234 -11.54 -2.47 19.46
N GLN A 235 -11.16 -1.23 19.79
CA GLN A 235 -11.95 -0.01 19.56
C GLN A 235 -11.03 1.10 19.11
N PHE A 236 -11.52 1.96 18.21
CA PHE A 236 -10.82 3.14 17.75
C PHE A 236 -11.78 4.25 17.34
N GLN A 237 -11.56 5.44 17.86
CA GLN A 237 -12.19 6.66 17.37
C GLN A 237 -11.15 7.77 17.30
N ARG A 238 -11.12 8.49 16.17
CA ARG A 238 -10.37 9.72 15.98
C ARG A 238 -11.37 10.88 15.93
N VAL A 239 -11.21 11.86 16.79
CA VAL A 239 -12.29 12.86 17.03
C VAL A 239 -11.98 14.25 16.49
N ASP A 240 -10.80 14.48 15.89
CA ASP A 240 -10.40 15.80 15.50
C ASP A 240 -10.31 16.07 13.98
N LYS A 241 -9.36 15.58 13.23
CA LYS A 241 -9.07 16.16 11.92
C LYS A 241 -9.45 15.34 10.69
N SER A 242 -9.72 14.07 10.85
CA SER A 242 -9.90 13.16 9.72
C SER A 242 -11.21 12.40 9.86
N PRO A 243 -12.32 12.93 9.35
CA PRO A 243 -13.65 12.31 9.50
C PRO A 243 -13.73 10.93 8.82
N THR A 244 -12.85 10.65 7.84
CA THR A 244 -12.75 9.35 7.18
C THR A 244 -11.96 8.32 8.00
N GLU A 245 -11.24 8.75 9.04
CA GLU A 245 -10.34 7.90 9.82
C GLU A 245 -10.89 7.57 11.21
N THR A 246 -12.19 7.42 11.37
CA THR A 246 -12.84 7.08 12.64
C THR A 246 -13.88 5.99 12.48
N LEU A 247 -13.94 5.05 13.43
CA LEU A 247 -14.91 3.97 13.40
C LEU A 247 -16.25 4.39 13.99
N MET A 248 -17.32 4.03 13.30
CA MET A 248 -18.71 4.16 13.78
C MET A 248 -19.01 3.27 15.00
N PHE A 249 -20.20 3.39 15.56
CA PHE A 249 -20.73 2.54 16.63
C PHE A 249 -19.78 2.43 17.83
N GLY A 250 -19.38 3.58 18.36
CA GLY A 250 -18.51 3.64 19.54
C GLY A 250 -17.10 3.12 19.33
N GLY A 251 -16.65 3.08 18.08
CA GLY A 251 -15.29 2.65 17.74
C GLY A 251 -15.17 1.17 17.36
N PHE A 252 -16.27 0.43 17.27
CA PHE A 252 -16.25 -0.98 16.85
C PHE A 252 -16.37 -1.17 15.32
N GLY A 253 -16.82 -0.14 14.59
CA GLY A 253 -17.22 -0.25 13.19
C GLY A 253 -18.65 -0.73 13.03
N ALA A 254 -19.17 -0.74 11.80
CA ALA A 254 -20.52 -1.19 11.51
C ALA A 254 -20.76 -2.67 11.90
N PRO A 255 -21.98 -3.06 12.28
CA PRO A 255 -22.28 -4.44 12.61
C PRO A 255 -22.17 -5.34 11.38
N THR A 256 -21.68 -6.57 11.60
CA THR A 256 -21.51 -7.58 10.57
C THR A 256 -22.17 -8.89 10.96
N ARG A 257 -22.58 -9.69 9.97
CA ARG A 257 -23.04 -11.05 10.17
C ARG A 257 -21.84 -11.98 10.43
N LYS A 258 -22.01 -12.94 11.33
CA LYS A 258 -20.97 -13.94 11.66
C LYS A 258 -20.85 -14.97 10.53
N VAL A 259 -20.06 -14.68 9.51
CA VAL A 259 -19.96 -15.50 8.28
C VAL A 259 -18.59 -16.14 8.07
N GLY A 260 -17.64 -15.91 8.97
CA GLY A 260 -16.27 -16.42 8.86
C GLY A 260 -15.28 -15.48 8.15
N LEU A 261 -15.72 -14.33 7.62
CA LEU A 261 -14.84 -13.27 7.17
C LEU A 261 -14.18 -12.54 8.35
N ILE A 262 -13.02 -11.95 8.11
CA ILE A 262 -12.27 -11.18 9.09
C ILE A 262 -12.68 -9.72 9.00
N HIS A 263 -13.01 -9.13 10.14
CA HIS A 263 -13.38 -7.74 10.29
C HIS A 263 -12.14 -6.85 10.25
N SER A 264 -12.06 -5.86 9.35
CA SER A 264 -11.07 -4.81 9.34
C SER A 264 -11.66 -3.51 9.86
N GLY A 265 -10.90 -2.77 10.66
CA GLY A 265 -11.31 -1.42 11.05
C GLY A 265 -11.01 -0.43 9.94
N PHE A 266 -9.84 -0.55 9.35
CA PHE A 266 -9.31 0.39 8.39
C PHE A 266 -8.86 -0.29 7.10
N ARG A 267 -8.79 0.51 6.04
CA ARG A 267 -8.22 0.19 4.73
C ARG A 267 -6.70 0.41 4.75
N PRO A 268 -5.96 -0.16 3.79
CA PRO A 268 -4.52 0.13 3.65
C PRO A 268 -4.18 1.62 3.45
N SER A 269 -5.16 2.45 3.10
CA SER A 269 -5.06 3.90 2.96
C SER A 269 -5.32 4.68 4.25
N ASP A 270 -5.47 4.00 5.38
CA ASP A 270 -5.82 4.58 6.69
C ASP A 270 -7.29 5.02 6.85
N ASP A 271 -8.11 4.96 5.81
CA ASP A 271 -9.54 5.27 5.90
C ASP A 271 -10.32 4.14 6.58
N ALA A 272 -11.31 4.50 7.39
CA ALA A 272 -12.19 3.55 8.05
C ALA A 272 -13.07 2.78 7.04
N CYS A 273 -13.21 1.47 7.24
CA CYS A 273 -14.15 0.67 6.46
C CYS A 273 -15.60 1.11 6.77
N LEU A 274 -16.40 1.28 5.74
CA LEU A 274 -17.84 1.49 5.87
C LEU A 274 -18.55 0.17 6.23
N TYR A 275 -18.24 -0.89 5.46
CA TYR A 275 -18.58 -2.26 5.81
C TYR A 275 -17.31 -3.01 6.17
N PRO A 276 -17.19 -3.51 7.43
CA PRO A 276 -15.92 -3.97 7.96
C PRO A 276 -15.31 -5.22 7.32
N PHE A 277 -16.04 -5.97 6.51
CA PHE A 277 -15.45 -7.05 5.74
C PHE A 277 -14.83 -6.49 4.46
N LEU A 278 -13.60 -5.97 4.57
CA LEU A 278 -12.78 -5.51 3.46
C LEU A 278 -12.32 -6.70 2.64
N ILE A 279 -12.90 -6.89 1.45
CA ILE A 279 -12.69 -8.10 0.65
C ILE A 279 -11.27 -8.24 0.10
N PRO A 280 -10.59 -7.20 -0.45
CA PRO A 280 -9.20 -7.36 -0.88
C PRO A 280 -8.27 -7.78 0.26
N SER A 281 -8.46 -7.26 1.48
CA SER A 281 -7.65 -7.68 2.64
C SER A 281 -7.99 -9.09 3.12
N ASN A 282 -9.25 -9.54 3.03
CA ASN A 282 -9.62 -10.93 3.32
C ASN A 282 -9.05 -11.91 2.29
N LEU A 283 -9.02 -11.56 0.99
CA LEU A 283 -8.37 -12.34 -0.06
C LEU A 283 -6.86 -12.43 0.18
N PHE A 284 -6.24 -11.33 0.60
CA PHE A 284 -4.83 -11.32 0.98
C PHE A 284 -4.57 -12.17 2.24
N ALA A 285 -5.45 -12.14 3.23
CA ALA A 285 -5.32 -12.99 4.42
C ALA A 285 -5.27 -14.49 4.05
N VAL A 286 -6.09 -14.93 3.10
CA VAL A 286 -6.06 -16.32 2.62
C VAL A 286 -4.70 -16.68 2.03
N SER A 287 -4.14 -15.85 1.13
CA SER A 287 -2.83 -16.10 0.54
C SER A 287 -1.70 -16.00 1.57
N ALA A 288 -1.74 -15.01 2.47
CA ALA A 288 -0.73 -14.81 3.51
C ALA A 288 -0.71 -15.96 4.54
N LEU A 289 -1.87 -16.47 4.95
CA LEU A 289 -1.97 -17.63 5.83
C LEU A 289 -1.42 -18.90 5.18
N ARG A 290 -1.64 -19.11 3.87
CA ARG A 290 -1.03 -20.20 3.13
C ARG A 290 0.49 -20.07 3.05
N MET A 291 1.00 -18.86 2.81
CA MET A 291 2.43 -18.56 2.85
C MET A 291 3.02 -18.83 4.24
N LEU A 292 2.34 -18.41 5.29
CA LEU A 292 2.76 -18.66 6.68
C LEU A 292 2.76 -20.16 7.01
N ALA A 293 1.76 -20.91 6.56
CA ALA A 293 1.71 -22.36 6.71
C ALA A 293 2.92 -23.04 6.09
N GLN A 294 3.36 -22.57 4.90
CA GLN A 294 4.56 -23.09 4.25
C GLN A 294 5.83 -22.81 5.07
N VAL A 295 5.98 -21.60 5.63
CA VAL A 295 7.12 -21.25 6.50
C VAL A 295 7.13 -22.12 7.76
N HIS A 296 5.98 -22.31 8.43
CA HIS A 296 5.89 -23.19 9.59
C HIS A 296 6.30 -24.62 9.25
N ASN A 297 5.80 -25.17 8.16
CA ASN A 297 6.10 -26.54 7.75
C ASN A 297 7.56 -26.72 7.31
N GLU A 298 8.04 -25.88 6.39
CA GLU A 298 9.35 -26.10 5.73
C GLU A 298 10.53 -25.54 6.53
N ALA A 299 10.38 -24.33 7.14
CA ALA A 299 11.47 -23.69 7.86
C ALA A 299 11.56 -24.19 9.30
N ARG A 300 10.42 -24.41 9.95
CA ARG A 300 10.37 -24.75 11.38
C ARG A 300 10.07 -26.21 11.67
N GLY A 301 9.48 -26.94 10.73
CA GLY A 301 8.99 -28.32 10.98
C GLY A 301 7.77 -28.36 11.92
N ASP A 302 7.02 -27.25 12.03
CA ASP A 302 5.86 -27.11 12.91
C ASP A 302 4.57 -27.39 12.13
N ALA A 303 4.26 -28.67 11.99
CA ALA A 303 3.09 -29.12 11.25
C ALA A 303 1.77 -28.67 11.88
N ALA A 304 1.70 -28.53 13.21
CA ALA A 304 0.49 -28.12 13.90
C ALA A 304 0.16 -26.64 13.59
N ALA A 305 1.15 -25.74 13.68
CA ALA A 305 0.95 -24.33 13.31
C ALA A 305 0.64 -24.19 11.80
N ALA A 306 1.28 -24.98 10.94
CA ALA A 306 0.97 -24.99 9.50
C ALA A 306 -0.47 -25.40 9.23
N GLN A 307 -0.97 -26.45 9.89
CA GLN A 307 -2.35 -26.90 9.76
C GLN A 307 -3.36 -25.87 10.28
N ASP A 308 -3.06 -25.18 11.40
CA ASP A 308 -3.92 -24.13 11.95
C ASP A 308 -4.07 -22.95 10.99
N CYS A 309 -2.96 -22.49 10.39
CA CYS A 309 -2.97 -21.46 9.35
C CYS A 309 -3.79 -21.89 8.13
N ALA A 310 -3.59 -23.13 7.65
CA ALA A 310 -4.30 -23.65 6.49
C ALA A 310 -5.82 -23.79 6.76
N ALA A 311 -6.20 -24.17 7.97
CA ALA A 311 -7.61 -24.28 8.38
C ALA A 311 -8.30 -22.92 8.39
N LEU A 312 -7.67 -21.88 8.97
CA LEU A 312 -8.20 -20.52 8.94
C LEU A 312 -8.29 -19.99 7.51
N ALA A 313 -7.27 -20.22 6.67
CA ALA A 313 -7.30 -19.81 5.26
C ALA A 313 -8.49 -20.45 4.52
N ALA A 314 -8.75 -21.73 4.71
CA ALA A 314 -9.85 -22.44 4.06
C ALA A 314 -11.22 -21.94 4.54
N GLU A 315 -11.36 -21.61 5.82
CA GLU A 315 -12.60 -21.04 6.37
C GLU A 315 -12.89 -19.67 5.76
N VAL A 316 -11.89 -18.76 5.74
CA VAL A 316 -12.04 -17.43 5.16
C VAL A 316 -12.34 -17.50 3.65
N GLU A 317 -11.65 -18.39 2.92
CA GLU A 317 -11.91 -18.60 1.49
C GLU A 317 -13.34 -19.07 1.21
N THR A 318 -13.87 -19.98 2.03
CA THR A 318 -15.27 -20.43 1.94
C THR A 318 -16.24 -19.28 2.13
N ALA A 319 -15.98 -18.44 3.13
CA ALA A 319 -16.80 -17.26 3.39
C ALA A 319 -16.70 -16.21 2.26
N LEU A 320 -15.51 -15.99 1.70
CA LEU A 320 -15.31 -15.10 0.54
C LEU A 320 -16.11 -15.54 -0.68
N ARG A 321 -16.13 -16.84 -0.98
CA ARG A 321 -16.93 -17.37 -2.10
C ARG A 321 -18.43 -17.16 -1.90
N ALA A 322 -18.90 -17.22 -0.66
CA ALA A 322 -20.31 -17.07 -0.34
C ALA A 322 -20.78 -15.62 -0.20
N TYR A 323 -19.92 -14.72 0.27
CA TYR A 323 -20.32 -13.36 0.67
C TYR A 323 -19.48 -12.23 0.05
N GLY A 324 -18.33 -12.53 -0.58
CA GLY A 324 -17.39 -11.50 -1.06
C GLY A 324 -17.69 -10.99 -2.47
N GLN A 325 -18.69 -11.52 -3.16
CA GLN A 325 -19.02 -11.17 -4.54
C GLN A 325 -20.32 -10.38 -4.64
N MET A 326 -20.41 -9.55 -5.67
CA MET A 326 -21.61 -8.81 -6.01
C MET A 326 -21.89 -8.85 -7.52
N ASP A 327 -23.10 -8.49 -7.93
CA ASP A 327 -23.44 -8.34 -9.35
C ASP A 327 -22.78 -7.08 -9.95
N ASP A 328 -22.22 -7.21 -11.16
CA ASP A 328 -21.65 -6.08 -11.90
C ASP A 328 -22.72 -5.17 -12.58
N GLY A 329 -24.00 -5.55 -12.48
CA GLY A 329 -25.12 -4.88 -13.15
C GLY A 329 -25.21 -5.18 -14.63
N GLN A 330 -24.41 -6.13 -15.16
CA GLN A 330 -24.42 -6.58 -16.56
C GLN A 330 -24.63 -8.10 -16.70
N GLY A 331 -25.03 -8.75 -15.59
CA GLY A 331 -25.26 -10.19 -15.51
C GLY A 331 -24.03 -11.02 -15.17
N GLY A 332 -22.94 -10.37 -14.77
CA GLY A 332 -21.72 -11.01 -14.27
C GLY A 332 -21.50 -10.80 -12.77
N LYS A 333 -20.52 -11.53 -12.21
CA LYS A 333 -20.04 -11.33 -10.83
C LYS A 333 -18.68 -10.64 -10.84
N VAL A 334 -18.46 -9.81 -9.81
CA VAL A 334 -17.18 -9.17 -9.45
C VAL A 334 -16.94 -9.32 -7.95
N TRP A 335 -15.71 -9.17 -7.52
CA TRP A 335 -15.42 -9.00 -6.11
C TRP A 335 -15.98 -7.64 -5.64
N ALA A 336 -16.70 -7.65 -4.53
CA ALA A 336 -17.03 -6.42 -3.82
C ALA A 336 -15.77 -5.81 -3.19
N PHE A 337 -15.78 -4.52 -2.85
CA PHE A 337 -14.71 -3.93 -2.06
C PHE A 337 -14.94 -4.14 -0.56
N GLU A 338 -16.14 -3.84 -0.09
CA GLU A 338 -16.56 -4.07 1.30
C GLU A 338 -17.95 -4.70 1.35
N VAL A 339 -18.18 -5.60 2.33
CA VAL A 339 -19.46 -6.21 2.59
C VAL A 339 -19.76 -6.29 4.10
N ASP A 340 -21.01 -6.47 4.49
CA ASP A 340 -21.44 -6.66 5.89
C ASP A 340 -21.89 -8.09 6.22
N GLY A 341 -22.00 -8.96 5.21
CA GLY A 341 -22.50 -10.32 5.33
C GLY A 341 -24.04 -10.45 5.40
N TYR A 342 -24.78 -9.33 5.44
CA TYR A 342 -26.24 -9.30 5.38
C TYR A 342 -26.80 -9.12 3.96
N GLY A 343 -25.92 -8.97 2.99
CA GLY A 343 -26.25 -8.75 1.58
C GLY A 343 -25.94 -7.33 1.08
N ASN A 344 -25.47 -6.45 1.95
CA ASN A 344 -25.01 -5.13 1.52
C ASN A 344 -23.57 -5.22 1.05
N ALA A 345 -23.26 -4.51 -0.03
CA ALA A 345 -21.95 -4.47 -0.66
C ALA A 345 -21.67 -3.08 -1.26
N ILE A 346 -20.39 -2.70 -1.25
CA ILE A 346 -19.91 -1.51 -1.94
C ILE A 346 -18.95 -1.94 -3.03
N PHE A 347 -19.07 -1.33 -4.21
CA PHE A 347 -18.05 -1.38 -5.24
C PHE A 347 -17.30 -0.05 -5.30
N MET A 348 -16.03 -0.12 -5.04
CA MET A 348 -15.00 0.88 -5.30
C MET A 348 -13.66 0.15 -5.44
N ASP A 349 -12.60 0.83 -5.73
CA ASP A 349 -11.24 0.38 -5.48
C ASP A 349 -10.42 1.56 -4.97
N ASP A 350 -9.49 1.26 -4.09
CA ASP A 350 -8.52 2.18 -3.54
C ASP A 350 -7.14 1.76 -4.04
N ALA A 351 -6.28 2.72 -4.34
CA ALA A 351 -4.98 2.41 -4.95
C ALA A 351 -3.99 1.71 -4.02
N ASN A 352 -4.22 1.78 -2.71
CA ASN A 352 -3.33 1.15 -1.73
C ASN A 352 -3.52 -0.37 -1.72
N VAL A 353 -2.42 -1.11 -1.85
CA VAL A 353 -2.46 -2.58 -1.93
C VAL A 353 -2.45 -3.18 -0.52
N PRO A 354 -3.41 -4.06 -0.17
CA PRO A 354 -4.37 -4.78 -1.00
C PRO A 354 -5.53 -3.93 -1.53
N SER A 355 -5.60 -3.85 -2.85
CA SER A 355 -6.72 -3.32 -3.62
C SER A 355 -7.30 -4.43 -4.50
N LEU A 356 -8.51 -4.26 -5.03
CA LEU A 356 -9.09 -5.24 -5.95
C LEU A 356 -8.22 -5.42 -7.19
N SER A 357 -7.72 -4.31 -7.74
CA SER A 357 -6.81 -4.33 -8.89
C SER A 357 -5.43 -4.89 -8.57
N GLY A 358 -4.97 -4.79 -7.31
CA GLY A 358 -3.65 -5.21 -6.84
C GLY A 358 -3.54 -6.67 -6.38
N LEU A 359 -4.64 -7.43 -6.32
CA LEU A 359 -4.65 -8.80 -5.78
C LEU A 359 -3.60 -9.75 -6.38
N PRO A 360 -3.30 -9.72 -7.69
CA PRO A 360 -2.28 -10.61 -8.24
C PRO A 360 -0.87 -10.36 -7.70
N LEU A 361 -0.53 -9.13 -7.32
CA LEU A 361 0.78 -8.79 -6.74
C LEU A 361 1.00 -9.47 -5.38
N LEU A 362 -0.09 -9.84 -4.72
CA LEU A 362 -0.10 -10.49 -3.41
C LEU A 362 -0.28 -12.02 -3.50
N GLY A 363 -0.40 -12.57 -4.72
CA GLY A 363 -0.77 -13.97 -4.92
C GLY A 363 -2.19 -14.29 -4.44
N ALA A 364 -3.05 -13.26 -4.33
CA ALA A 364 -4.43 -13.38 -3.85
C ALA A 364 -5.46 -13.54 -4.99
N ALA A 365 -5.03 -13.40 -6.23
CA ALA A 365 -5.78 -13.75 -7.44
C ALA A 365 -4.85 -14.15 -8.58
N ASP A 366 -5.34 -14.97 -9.53
CA ASP A 366 -4.66 -15.18 -10.82
C ASP A 366 -5.09 -14.07 -11.80
N ARG A 367 -4.13 -13.47 -12.50
CA ARG A 367 -4.40 -12.46 -13.55
C ARG A 367 -5.31 -12.98 -14.67
N ARG A 368 -5.37 -14.29 -14.87
CA ARG A 368 -6.21 -14.96 -15.88
C ARG A 368 -7.58 -15.38 -15.36
N ASP A 369 -7.84 -15.20 -14.05
CA ASP A 369 -9.16 -15.49 -13.49
C ASP A 369 -10.20 -14.53 -14.07
N PRO A 370 -11.25 -15.02 -14.74
CA PRO A 370 -12.29 -14.17 -15.33
C PRO A 370 -13.03 -13.30 -14.31
N LEU A 371 -13.18 -13.76 -13.05
CA LEU A 371 -13.80 -12.97 -12.00
C LEU A 371 -12.92 -11.77 -11.65
N TRP A 372 -11.60 -12.01 -11.47
CA TRP A 372 -10.67 -10.91 -11.21
C TRP A 372 -10.56 -9.95 -12.40
N GLN A 373 -10.51 -10.46 -13.64
CA GLN A 373 -10.42 -9.60 -14.83
C GLN A 373 -11.63 -8.66 -14.95
N ARG A 374 -12.84 -9.16 -14.71
CA ARG A 374 -14.05 -8.29 -14.66
C ARG A 374 -13.97 -7.27 -13.54
N THR A 375 -13.51 -7.69 -12.35
CA THR A 375 -13.35 -6.81 -11.20
C THR A 375 -12.36 -5.68 -11.51
N ALA A 376 -11.17 -6.02 -12.03
CA ALA A 376 -10.15 -5.04 -12.39
C ALA A 376 -10.60 -4.09 -13.51
N ALA A 377 -11.34 -4.59 -14.51
CA ALA A 377 -11.92 -3.75 -15.57
C ALA A 377 -12.96 -2.76 -15.01
N LEU A 378 -13.78 -3.20 -14.05
CA LEU A 378 -14.77 -2.35 -13.42
C LEU A 378 -14.10 -1.30 -12.50
N ALA A 379 -13.02 -1.66 -11.79
CA ALA A 379 -12.24 -0.73 -10.97
C ALA A 379 -11.59 0.39 -11.80
N TRP A 380 -11.22 0.09 -13.06
CA TRP A 380 -10.68 1.06 -14.01
C TRP A 380 -11.79 1.66 -14.91
N SER A 381 -12.95 1.97 -14.35
CA SER A 381 -14.07 2.60 -15.03
C SER A 381 -14.79 3.61 -14.14
N GLN A 382 -15.69 4.40 -14.71
CA GLN A 382 -16.52 5.37 -13.98
C GLN A 382 -17.47 4.71 -12.94
N ARG A 383 -17.52 3.38 -12.86
CA ARG A 383 -18.21 2.65 -11.80
C ARG A 383 -17.46 2.67 -10.47
N ASN A 384 -16.15 2.92 -10.52
CA ASN A 384 -15.35 3.22 -9.33
C ASN A 384 -15.37 4.74 -9.10
N PRO A 385 -15.90 5.25 -7.97
CA PRO A 385 -15.96 6.68 -7.68
C PRO A 385 -14.59 7.33 -7.55
N TYR A 386 -13.53 6.55 -7.35
CA TYR A 386 -12.15 7.01 -7.24
C TYR A 386 -11.31 6.73 -8.49
N PHE A 387 -11.94 6.34 -9.60
CA PHE A 387 -11.27 6.34 -10.91
C PHE A 387 -11.33 7.75 -11.51
N PHE A 388 -10.17 8.36 -11.66
CA PHE A 388 -10.03 9.70 -12.21
C PHE A 388 -9.41 9.66 -13.59
N SER A 389 -9.93 10.49 -14.49
CA SER A 389 -9.43 10.67 -15.85
C SER A 389 -9.23 12.15 -16.11
N GLY A 390 -7.99 12.54 -16.38
CA GLY A 390 -7.60 13.92 -16.63
C GLY A 390 -6.64 14.07 -17.80
N SER A 391 -6.18 15.30 -18.01
CA SER A 391 -5.25 15.63 -19.09
C SER A 391 -3.83 15.10 -18.87
N ALA A 392 -3.42 14.91 -17.61
CA ALA A 392 -2.10 14.37 -17.29
C ALA A 392 -2.07 12.85 -17.21
N ALA A 393 -3.08 12.24 -16.60
CA ALA A 393 -3.15 10.78 -16.45
C ALA A 393 -4.57 10.29 -16.19
N GLN A 394 -4.71 8.95 -16.26
CA GLN A 394 -5.84 8.22 -15.69
C GLN A 394 -5.33 7.27 -14.60
N GLY A 395 -6.10 7.10 -13.54
CA GLY A 395 -5.73 6.22 -12.45
C GLY A 395 -6.75 6.18 -11.33
N ILE A 396 -6.47 5.33 -10.35
CA ILE A 396 -7.30 5.18 -9.16
C ILE A 396 -6.67 6.00 -8.03
N GLY A 397 -7.50 6.73 -7.31
CA GLY A 397 -7.16 7.44 -6.09
C GLY A 397 -7.66 6.73 -4.85
N GLY A 398 -8.28 7.47 -3.98
CA GLY A 398 -8.89 7.03 -2.74
C GLY A 398 -9.41 8.21 -1.93
N PRO A 399 -10.27 7.99 -0.91
CA PRO A 399 -10.79 9.09 -0.10
C PRO A 399 -9.69 9.79 0.71
N HIS A 400 -8.63 9.08 1.07
CA HIS A 400 -7.54 9.58 1.91
C HIS A 400 -6.87 10.85 1.36
N VAL A 401 -6.60 10.89 0.06
CA VAL A 401 -5.91 12.02 -0.61
C VAL A 401 -6.89 13.01 -1.27
N GLY A 402 -8.19 12.71 -1.24
CA GLY A 402 -9.23 13.54 -1.81
C GLY A 402 -9.53 13.27 -3.29
N MET A 403 -10.49 14.04 -3.81
CA MET A 403 -10.97 13.89 -5.18
C MET A 403 -9.93 14.37 -6.20
N ASP A 404 -9.95 13.76 -7.38
CA ASP A 404 -9.07 14.08 -8.52
C ASP A 404 -7.57 13.79 -8.31
N MET A 405 -7.21 13.18 -7.17
CA MET A 405 -5.84 12.77 -6.85
C MET A 405 -5.61 11.31 -7.20
N ILE A 406 -4.66 11.04 -8.10
CA ILE A 406 -4.28 9.70 -8.56
C ILE A 406 -3.06 9.22 -7.77
N TRP A 407 -3.10 7.99 -7.30
CA TRP A 407 -1.92 7.32 -6.77
C TRP A 407 -1.10 6.68 -7.89
N PRO A 408 0.20 6.99 -8.05
CA PRO A 408 1.07 6.31 -9.02
C PRO A 408 1.01 4.79 -8.90
N MET A 409 0.82 4.28 -7.68
CA MET A 409 0.70 2.85 -7.42
C MET A 409 -0.40 2.17 -8.24
N SER A 410 -1.54 2.84 -8.51
CA SER A 410 -2.60 2.29 -9.34
C SER A 410 -2.16 2.10 -10.79
N ILE A 411 -1.41 3.06 -11.32
CA ILE A 411 -0.87 3.01 -12.69
C ILE A 411 0.19 1.92 -12.81
N ILE A 412 1.08 1.82 -11.82
CA ILE A 412 2.11 0.77 -11.74
C ILE A 412 1.46 -0.61 -11.68
N THR A 413 0.46 -0.78 -10.81
CA THR A 413 -0.30 -2.02 -10.65
C THR A 413 -0.99 -2.44 -11.96
N ARG A 414 -1.60 -1.47 -12.68
CA ARG A 414 -2.19 -1.73 -14.00
C ARG A 414 -1.16 -2.25 -15.00
N ALA A 415 0.03 -1.64 -15.06
CA ALA A 415 1.11 -2.06 -15.95
C ALA A 415 1.65 -3.45 -15.60
N LEU A 416 1.85 -3.75 -14.31
CA LEU A 416 2.30 -5.05 -13.82
C LEU A 416 1.32 -6.18 -14.16
N ASN A 417 0.01 -5.89 -14.14
CA ASN A 417 -1.03 -6.87 -14.39
C ASN A 417 -1.47 -6.95 -15.87
N SER A 418 -0.94 -6.10 -16.75
CA SER A 418 -1.27 -6.10 -18.17
C SER A 418 -0.29 -6.92 -19.01
N ASP A 419 -0.81 -7.63 -20.01
CA ASP A 419 -0.01 -8.24 -21.08
C ASP A 419 -0.08 -7.42 -22.40
N ASP A 420 -0.93 -6.39 -22.44
CA ASP A 420 -1.08 -5.50 -23.59
C ASP A 420 -0.01 -4.40 -23.61
N ASP A 421 0.82 -4.39 -24.66
CA ASP A 421 1.92 -3.43 -24.82
C ASP A 421 1.45 -1.97 -24.90
N ALA A 422 0.29 -1.72 -25.48
CA ALA A 422 -0.25 -0.36 -25.60
C ALA A 422 -0.62 0.19 -24.22
N THR A 423 -1.30 -0.60 -23.41
CA THR A 423 -1.62 -0.26 -22.01
C THR A 423 -0.37 0.00 -21.18
N ILE A 424 0.66 -0.86 -21.30
CA ILE A 424 1.91 -0.69 -20.55
C ILE A 424 2.63 0.58 -20.98
N ARG A 425 2.76 0.86 -22.29
CA ARG A 425 3.38 2.11 -22.80
C ARG A 425 2.63 3.34 -22.29
N GLN A 426 1.33 3.30 -22.27
CA GLN A 426 0.51 4.40 -21.75
C GLN A 426 0.77 4.62 -20.25
N CYS A 427 0.83 3.54 -19.44
CA CYS A 427 1.18 3.63 -18.04
C CYS A 427 2.57 4.23 -17.82
N LEU A 428 3.57 3.79 -18.57
CA LEU A 428 4.93 4.36 -18.50
C LEU A 428 4.94 5.85 -18.86
N THR A 429 4.14 6.26 -19.86
CA THR A 429 4.01 7.68 -20.25
C THR A 429 3.44 8.50 -19.10
N TRP A 430 2.37 8.03 -18.45
CA TRP A 430 1.78 8.72 -17.30
C TRP A 430 2.73 8.81 -16.11
N LEU A 431 3.43 7.71 -15.78
CA LEU A 431 4.40 7.70 -14.67
C LEU A 431 5.56 8.67 -14.91
N LYS A 432 6.09 8.72 -16.14
CA LYS A 432 7.09 9.72 -16.52
C LYS A 432 6.55 11.16 -16.41
N GLY A 433 5.32 11.39 -16.83
CA GLY A 433 4.70 12.72 -16.76
C GLY A 433 4.30 13.18 -15.37
N SER A 434 4.30 12.29 -14.36
CA SER A 434 3.71 12.60 -13.04
C SER A 434 4.71 12.89 -11.92
N HIS A 435 6.03 12.77 -12.15
CA HIS A 435 7.02 12.95 -11.08
C HIS A 435 7.27 14.43 -10.66
N GLY A 436 6.62 15.41 -11.31
CA GLY A 436 6.67 16.82 -10.91
C GLY A 436 8.08 17.44 -10.84
N GLY A 437 9.09 16.86 -11.49
CA GLY A 437 10.50 17.30 -11.44
C GLY A 437 11.28 16.77 -10.24
N THR A 438 10.66 15.99 -9.35
CA THR A 438 11.33 15.43 -8.16
C THR A 438 12.24 14.24 -8.49
N GLY A 439 11.92 13.48 -9.54
CA GLY A 439 12.63 12.25 -9.89
C GLY A 439 12.17 11.03 -9.09
N PHE A 440 11.03 11.13 -8.40
CA PHE A 440 10.45 10.09 -7.60
C PHE A 440 8.95 9.91 -7.86
N MET A 441 8.41 8.76 -7.49
CA MET A 441 6.98 8.55 -7.42
C MET A 441 6.43 9.21 -6.14
N HIS A 442 5.38 10.00 -6.32
CA HIS A 442 4.64 10.63 -5.23
C HIS A 442 3.73 9.64 -4.51
N GLU A 443 3.16 10.05 -3.39
CA GLU A 443 2.01 9.37 -2.80
C GLU A 443 0.81 9.52 -3.75
N SER A 444 0.43 10.76 -4.08
CA SER A 444 -0.59 11.04 -5.09
C SER A 444 -0.28 12.33 -5.87
N PHE A 445 -0.91 12.49 -7.05
CA PHE A 445 -0.83 13.70 -7.87
C PHE A 445 -2.19 13.99 -8.52
N HIS A 446 -2.45 15.27 -8.81
CA HIS A 446 -3.71 15.69 -9.43
C HIS A 446 -3.78 15.27 -10.90
N LYS A 447 -4.92 14.70 -11.32
CA LYS A 447 -5.15 14.13 -12.65
C LYS A 447 -4.86 15.06 -13.84
N ASP A 448 -4.95 16.39 -13.64
CA ASP A 448 -4.72 17.40 -14.68
C ASP A 448 -3.44 18.22 -14.45
N ASN A 449 -2.87 18.22 -13.24
CA ASN A 449 -1.70 19.01 -12.90
C ASN A 449 -0.72 18.22 -12.02
N PRO A 450 0.27 17.54 -12.59
CA PRO A 450 1.23 16.72 -11.83
C PRO A 450 2.12 17.51 -10.86
N ALA A 451 2.18 18.84 -10.97
CA ALA A 451 2.88 19.67 -10.00
C ALA A 451 2.10 19.83 -8.68
N ASN A 452 0.81 19.50 -8.67
CA ASN A 452 -0.01 19.42 -7.47
C ASN A 452 0.01 17.95 -6.98
N TYR A 453 0.86 17.67 -6.01
CA TYR A 453 1.06 16.33 -5.45
C TYR A 453 1.10 16.36 -3.93
N THR A 454 0.75 15.24 -3.31
CA THR A 454 1.03 14.97 -1.90
C THR A 454 2.38 14.26 -1.81
N ARG A 455 3.19 14.60 -0.85
CA ARG A 455 4.53 14.03 -0.58
C ARG A 455 5.46 13.98 -1.81
N PRO A 456 6.61 14.65 -1.81
CA PRO A 456 7.51 14.73 -2.97
C PRO A 456 8.09 13.36 -3.38
N TRP A 457 8.05 12.38 -2.51
CA TRP A 457 8.42 10.99 -2.74
C TRP A 457 7.68 10.07 -1.78
N PHE A 458 7.36 8.88 -2.23
CA PHE A 458 6.71 7.84 -1.43
C PHE A 458 7.42 6.51 -1.62
N SER A 459 8.09 6.02 -0.57
CA SER A 459 9.05 4.94 -0.66
C SER A 459 8.44 3.64 -1.20
N TRP A 460 7.22 3.31 -0.81
CA TRP A 460 6.51 2.14 -1.33
C TRP A 460 6.23 2.27 -2.83
N ALA A 461 5.74 3.40 -3.30
CA ALA A 461 5.51 3.64 -4.74
C ALA A 461 6.83 3.60 -5.54
N ASN A 462 7.92 4.11 -4.97
CA ASN A 462 9.25 4.04 -5.57
C ASN A 462 9.73 2.59 -5.73
N GLY A 463 9.59 1.76 -4.69
CA GLY A 463 9.92 0.33 -4.74
C GLY A 463 9.07 -0.42 -5.78
N LEU A 464 7.76 -0.17 -5.79
CA LEU A 464 6.85 -0.80 -6.73
C LEU A 464 7.11 -0.38 -8.19
N PHE A 465 7.55 0.89 -8.43
CA PHE A 465 8.02 1.32 -9.74
C PHE A 465 9.30 0.56 -10.15
N GLY A 466 10.21 0.34 -9.21
CA GLY A 466 11.37 -0.52 -9.42
C GLY A 466 10.97 -1.93 -9.86
N ASP A 467 10.01 -2.55 -9.17
CA ASP A 467 9.46 -3.87 -9.53
C ASP A 467 8.86 -3.88 -10.94
N LEU A 468 8.16 -2.82 -11.35
CA LEU A 468 7.64 -2.69 -12.71
C LEU A 468 8.75 -2.72 -13.75
N ILE A 469 9.83 -1.95 -13.54
CA ILE A 469 10.93 -1.91 -14.50
C ILE A 469 11.67 -3.25 -14.56
N LEU A 470 11.91 -3.91 -13.42
CA LEU A 470 12.52 -5.24 -13.35
C LEU A 470 11.64 -6.30 -14.03
N ASP A 471 10.34 -6.23 -13.85
CA ASP A 471 9.39 -7.12 -14.49
C ASP A 471 9.35 -6.92 -16.01
N LEU A 472 9.32 -5.68 -16.48
CA LEU A 472 9.37 -5.36 -17.92
C LEU A 472 10.69 -5.78 -18.56
N GLU A 473 11.82 -5.58 -17.86
CA GLU A 473 13.12 -6.03 -18.36
C GLU A 473 13.15 -7.54 -18.63
N ARG A 474 12.48 -8.32 -17.78
CA ARG A 474 12.41 -9.77 -17.88
C ARG A 474 11.41 -10.25 -18.93
N ARG A 475 10.15 -9.76 -18.89
CA ARG A 475 9.06 -10.28 -19.72
C ARG A 475 8.79 -9.52 -21.00
N LYS A 476 9.13 -8.23 -21.07
CA LYS A 476 8.84 -7.34 -22.21
C LYS A 476 9.97 -6.32 -22.47
N PRO A 477 11.22 -6.77 -22.66
CA PRO A 477 12.38 -5.88 -22.77
C PRO A 477 12.30 -4.88 -23.92
N HIS A 478 11.47 -5.15 -24.95
CA HIS A 478 11.26 -4.24 -26.09
C HIS A 478 10.49 -2.96 -25.69
N LEU A 479 9.84 -2.93 -24.52
CA LEU A 479 9.17 -1.74 -24.00
C LEU A 479 10.13 -0.75 -23.30
N LEU A 480 11.34 -1.19 -22.99
CA LEU A 480 12.40 -0.38 -22.38
C LEU A 480 13.44 0.12 -23.42
N ARG A 481 13.32 -0.32 -24.68
CA ARG A 481 14.26 -0.05 -25.77
C ARG A 481 13.83 1.07 -26.68
#